data_837db1c81288cc0af3d893d19a1ca906
#
_entry.id   837db1c81288cc0af3d893d19a1ca906
#
_cell.length_a   1.000
_cell.length_b   1.000
_cell.length_c   1.000
_cell.angle_alpha   90.00
_cell.angle_beta   90.00
_cell.angle_gamma   90.00
#
_symmetry.space_group_name_H-M   'P 1'
#
loop_
_entity.id
_entity.type
_entity.pdbx_description
1 polymer ?
#
loop_
_entity_poly.entity_id
_entity_poly.type
_entity_poly.pdbx_seq_one_letter_code
_entity_poly.pdbx_strand_id
1 'polypeptide(L)'
;MTTFRSTSAAEPLGPYAHARRAGPLLFLSGIGPRTRGSKDIPGAVADGAGRLVDYSIEAEIRSCFENVRVILAEAGCRWEDIVDVAVYLTDMARDWKEYNRVYAEFFPPGGVTLPTRTTVEVSALPTGGNTPIHVEVKVVAAVPETRP
;
A
#
# COMPACT_ATOMS: atom_id res chain seq x y z
N MET A 1 -9.80 -7.11 20.50
CA MET A 1 -9.58 -6.68 19.08
C MET A 1 -9.63 -5.17 19.01
N THR A 2 -8.63 -4.54 18.40
CA THR A 2 -8.51 -3.07 18.32
C THR A 2 -8.55 -2.63 16.86
N THR A 3 -9.32 -1.58 16.59
CA THR A 3 -9.43 -0.95 15.28
C THR A 3 -8.57 0.31 15.23
N PHE A 4 -7.78 0.49 14.17
CA PHE A 4 -6.91 1.65 13.99
C PHE A 4 -7.41 2.53 12.84
N ARG A 5 -7.45 3.83 13.10
CA ARG A 5 -7.68 4.87 12.11
C ARG A 5 -6.47 5.79 12.12
N SER A 6 -5.67 5.73 11.06
CA SER A 6 -4.52 6.60 10.88
C SER A 6 -4.97 8.07 10.77
N THR A 7 -4.19 8.95 11.36
CA THR A 7 -4.38 10.41 11.24
C THR A 7 -3.53 11.01 10.11
N SER A 8 -2.60 10.24 9.56
CA SER A 8 -1.62 10.72 8.57
C SER A 8 -1.75 10.04 7.20
N ALA A 9 -2.16 8.76 7.14
CA ALA A 9 -2.42 8.09 5.86
C ALA A 9 -3.70 8.61 5.19
N ALA A 10 -3.83 8.37 3.88
CA ALA A 10 -5.03 8.73 3.12
C ALA A 10 -6.30 8.16 3.77
N GLU A 11 -7.36 8.94 3.79
CA GLU A 11 -8.63 8.51 4.37
C GLU A 11 -9.23 7.32 3.61
N PRO A 12 -9.87 6.36 4.32
CA PRO A 12 -10.59 5.29 3.66
C PRO A 12 -11.71 5.81 2.76
N LEU A 13 -11.90 5.18 1.61
CA LEU A 13 -12.97 5.51 0.65
C LEU A 13 -14.34 4.94 1.06
N GLY A 14 -14.42 4.21 2.16
CA GLY A 14 -15.64 3.54 2.60
C GLY A 14 -15.65 3.21 4.10
N PRO A 15 -16.64 2.45 4.56
CA PRO A 15 -16.84 2.15 5.99
C PRO A 15 -15.88 1.06 6.49
N TYR A 16 -14.57 1.29 6.39
CA TYR A 16 -13.54 0.38 6.89
C TYR A 16 -12.42 1.14 7.62
N ALA A 17 -11.68 0.43 8.44
CA ALA A 17 -10.54 0.97 9.17
C ALA A 17 -9.26 0.88 8.33
N HIS A 18 -8.22 1.64 8.69
CA HIS A 18 -6.89 1.46 8.11
C HIS A 18 -6.27 0.13 8.51
N ALA A 19 -6.46 -0.28 9.75
CA ALA A 19 -5.99 -1.56 10.26
C ALA A 19 -6.85 -2.08 11.40
N ARG A 20 -6.77 -3.40 11.63
CA ARG A 20 -7.43 -4.07 12.74
C ARG A 20 -6.52 -5.13 13.34
N ARG A 21 -6.35 -5.09 14.65
CA ARG A 21 -5.61 -6.10 15.39
C ARG A 21 -6.50 -7.28 15.74
N ALA A 22 -6.00 -8.49 15.51
CA ALA A 22 -6.61 -9.74 15.92
C ALA A 22 -5.54 -10.66 16.52
N GLY A 23 -5.54 -10.80 17.85
CA GLY A 23 -4.47 -11.52 18.55
C GLY A 23 -3.10 -10.85 18.31
N PRO A 24 -2.08 -11.63 17.93
CA PRO A 24 -0.74 -11.11 17.67
C PRO A 24 -0.58 -10.50 16.26
N LEU A 25 -1.64 -10.44 15.46
CA LEU A 25 -1.58 -9.95 14.08
C LEU A 25 -2.33 -8.65 13.89
N LEU A 26 -1.76 -7.78 13.07
CA LEU A 26 -2.36 -6.55 12.56
C LEU A 26 -2.65 -6.72 11.07
N PHE A 27 -3.92 -6.61 10.71
CA PHE A 27 -4.39 -6.65 9.32
C PHE A 27 -4.65 -5.23 8.83
N LEU A 28 -3.93 -4.81 7.79
CA LEU A 28 -4.23 -3.57 7.10
C LEU A 28 -5.34 -3.80 6.07
N SER A 29 -6.15 -2.78 5.82
CA SER A 29 -7.01 -2.73 4.63
C SER A 29 -6.15 -2.64 3.36
N GLY A 30 -6.75 -2.78 2.19
CA GLY A 30 -6.07 -2.48 0.93
C GLY A 30 -5.61 -1.02 0.91
N ILE A 31 -4.34 -0.78 0.65
CA ILE A 31 -3.71 0.53 0.70
C ILE A 31 -3.28 0.93 -0.71
N GLY A 32 -3.88 2.01 -1.20
CA GLY A 32 -3.54 2.62 -2.49
C GLY A 32 -2.52 3.75 -2.36
N PRO A 33 -2.17 4.36 -3.52
CA PRO A 33 -1.13 5.40 -3.58
C PRO A 33 -1.60 6.81 -3.20
N ARG A 34 -2.88 7.01 -2.87
CA ARG A 34 -3.40 8.34 -2.52
C ARG A 34 -2.72 8.87 -1.26
N THR A 35 -2.55 10.18 -1.21
CA THR A 35 -2.06 10.88 -0.02
C THR A 35 -3.20 11.61 0.68
N ARG A 36 -3.10 11.79 2.00
CA ARG A 36 -4.11 12.52 2.78
C ARG A 36 -4.24 13.96 2.29
N GLY A 37 -5.47 14.42 2.15
CA GLY A 37 -5.78 15.79 1.76
C GLY A 37 -5.55 16.11 0.29
N SER A 38 -5.15 15.14 -0.54
CA SER A 38 -4.98 15.32 -1.98
C SER A 38 -5.87 14.36 -2.77
N LYS A 39 -6.32 14.81 -3.95
CA LYS A 39 -7.02 13.98 -4.94
C LYS A 39 -6.05 13.45 -6.01
N ASP A 40 -4.82 13.96 -6.01
CA ASP A 40 -3.82 13.59 -6.99
C ASP A 40 -3.22 12.23 -6.68
N ILE A 41 -2.88 11.49 -7.72
CA ILE A 41 -2.15 10.23 -7.62
C ILE A 41 -0.69 10.53 -8.00
N PRO A 42 0.28 10.18 -7.15
CA PRO A 42 1.70 10.38 -7.47
C PRO A 42 2.07 9.73 -8.80
N GLY A 43 2.72 10.49 -9.67
CA GLY A 43 3.16 10.03 -11.00
C GLY A 43 2.08 9.97 -12.08
N ALA A 44 0.85 10.36 -11.77
CA ALA A 44 -0.22 10.47 -12.77
C ALA A 44 0.04 11.64 -13.73
N VAL A 45 -0.15 11.39 -15.02
CA VAL A 45 -0.03 12.40 -16.08
C VAL A 45 -1.40 12.57 -16.73
N ALA A 46 -1.93 13.78 -16.72
CA ALA A 46 -3.20 14.13 -17.36
C ALA A 46 -2.97 14.97 -18.61
N ASP A 47 -3.89 14.84 -19.58
CA ASP A 47 -3.93 15.73 -20.74
C ASP A 47 -4.57 17.09 -20.40
N GLY A 48 -4.65 17.99 -21.39
CA GLY A 48 -5.24 19.32 -21.21
C GLY A 48 -6.74 19.30 -20.85
N ALA A 49 -7.43 18.17 -21.02
CA ALA A 49 -8.82 17.94 -20.61
C ALA A 49 -8.94 17.25 -19.24
N GLY A 50 -7.83 17.01 -18.54
CA GLY A 50 -7.80 16.35 -17.24
C GLY A 50 -7.94 14.85 -17.28
N ARG A 51 -7.82 14.21 -18.46
CA ARG A 51 -7.88 12.75 -18.58
C ARG A 51 -6.51 12.16 -18.32
N LEU A 52 -6.45 11.07 -17.53
CA LEU A 52 -5.23 10.31 -17.31
C LEU A 52 -4.73 9.72 -18.64
N VAL A 53 -3.51 10.05 -19.02
CA VAL A 53 -2.84 9.56 -20.25
C VAL A 53 -1.62 8.71 -19.95
N ASP A 54 -1.04 8.83 -18.76
CA ASP A 54 0.09 8.01 -18.31
C ASP A 54 0.20 8.00 -16.78
N TYR A 55 0.94 7.04 -16.25
CA TYR A 55 1.22 6.91 -14.83
C TYR A 55 2.62 6.33 -14.56
N SER A 56 3.09 6.49 -13.34
CA SER A 56 4.33 5.89 -12.87
C SER A 56 4.04 4.84 -11.80
N ILE A 57 4.24 3.56 -12.13
CA ILE A 57 4.08 2.48 -11.16
C ILE A 57 5.06 2.62 -9.99
N GLU A 58 6.29 3.11 -10.25
CA GLU A 58 7.27 3.41 -9.19
C GLU A 58 6.70 4.42 -8.19
N ALA A 59 6.18 5.55 -8.66
CA ALA A 59 5.64 6.58 -7.79
C ALA A 59 4.43 6.07 -7.00
N GLU A 60 3.55 5.29 -7.62
CA GLU A 60 2.39 4.72 -6.95
C GLU A 60 2.80 3.71 -5.86
N ILE A 61 3.73 2.79 -6.14
CA ILE A 61 4.18 1.79 -5.15
C ILE A 61 4.87 2.47 -3.97
N ARG A 62 5.75 3.44 -4.22
CA ARG A 62 6.41 4.19 -3.15
C ARG A 62 5.40 4.85 -2.24
N SER A 63 4.37 5.45 -2.81
CA SER A 63 3.29 6.08 -2.04
C SER A 63 2.45 5.06 -1.26
N CYS A 64 2.13 3.90 -1.84
CA CYS A 64 1.48 2.81 -1.13
C CYS A 64 2.29 2.37 0.09
N PHE A 65 3.58 2.12 -0.08
CA PHE A 65 4.43 1.66 1.01
C PHE A 65 4.67 2.73 2.07
N GLU A 66 4.70 4.01 1.70
CA GLU A 66 4.75 5.09 2.68
C GLU A 66 3.47 5.15 3.53
N ASN A 67 2.31 5.01 2.91
CA ASN A 67 1.04 4.89 3.64
C ASN A 67 1.03 3.68 4.59
N VAL A 68 1.53 2.52 4.14
CA VAL A 68 1.69 1.33 4.99
C VAL A 68 2.60 1.62 6.18
N ARG A 69 3.76 2.26 5.94
CA ARG A 69 4.73 2.60 6.99
C ARG A 69 4.11 3.49 8.07
N VAL A 70 3.37 4.50 7.66
CA VAL A 70 2.68 5.42 8.57
C VAL A 70 1.64 4.68 9.42
N ILE A 71 0.81 3.83 8.80
CA ILE A 71 -0.21 3.05 9.52
C ILE A 71 0.43 2.09 10.52
N LEU A 72 1.49 1.40 10.12
CA LEU A 72 2.24 0.49 11.00
C LEU A 72 2.80 1.24 12.21
N ALA A 73 3.47 2.38 11.99
CA ALA A 73 4.06 3.18 13.05
C ALA A 73 3.00 3.68 14.05
N GLU A 74 1.88 4.19 13.57
CA GLU A 74 0.76 4.64 14.42
C GLU A 74 0.12 3.47 15.20
N ALA A 75 0.20 2.24 14.67
CA ALA A 75 -0.28 1.02 15.33
C ALA A 75 0.77 0.35 16.24
N GLY A 76 1.97 0.95 16.38
CA GLY A 76 3.05 0.41 17.21
C GLY A 76 3.85 -0.73 16.56
N CYS A 77 3.76 -0.89 15.24
CA CYS A 77 4.53 -1.85 14.45
C CYS A 77 5.64 -1.15 13.67
N ARG A 78 6.65 -1.90 13.27
CA ARG A 78 7.71 -1.46 12.37
C ARG A 78 7.57 -2.12 11.02
N TRP A 79 8.36 -1.67 10.05
CA TRP A 79 8.43 -2.26 8.73
C TRP A 79 8.85 -3.74 8.76
N GLU A 80 9.79 -4.08 9.63
CA GLU A 80 10.32 -5.43 9.82
C GLU A 80 9.32 -6.40 10.46
N ASP A 81 8.23 -5.89 11.01
CA ASP A 81 7.15 -6.69 11.59
C ASP A 81 6.19 -7.21 10.51
N ILE A 82 6.34 -6.79 9.23
CA ILE A 82 5.52 -7.28 8.12
C ILE A 82 5.80 -8.77 7.89
N VAL A 83 4.74 -9.57 7.86
CA VAL A 83 4.83 -11.02 7.64
C VAL A 83 4.25 -11.46 6.30
N ASP A 84 3.32 -10.69 5.74
CA ASP A 84 2.70 -11.00 4.45
C ASP A 84 2.35 -9.75 3.66
N VAL A 85 2.58 -9.79 2.35
CA VAL A 85 2.23 -8.72 1.40
C VAL A 85 1.50 -9.31 0.21
N ALA A 86 0.30 -8.84 -0.06
CA ALA A 86 -0.41 -9.08 -1.31
C ALA A 86 -0.40 -7.80 -2.13
N VAL A 87 -0.05 -7.91 -3.41
CA VAL A 87 0.02 -6.80 -4.36
C VAL A 87 -0.93 -7.05 -5.51
N TYR A 88 -1.73 -6.05 -5.82
CA TYR A 88 -2.71 -6.06 -6.91
C TYR A 88 -2.28 -5.03 -7.94
N LEU A 89 -2.00 -5.48 -9.17
CA LEU A 89 -1.62 -4.64 -10.31
C LEU A 89 -2.73 -4.65 -11.35
N THR A 90 -2.92 -3.56 -12.08
CA THR A 90 -3.90 -3.51 -13.18
C THR A 90 -3.28 -3.83 -14.54
N ASP A 91 -1.96 -3.82 -14.65
CA ASP A 91 -1.23 -4.18 -15.89
C ASP A 91 0.08 -4.88 -15.53
N MET A 92 0.02 -6.19 -15.36
CA MET A 92 1.17 -7.01 -14.99
C MET A 92 2.26 -6.98 -16.06
N ALA A 93 1.87 -7.03 -17.34
CA ALA A 93 2.84 -7.06 -18.43
C ALA A 93 3.68 -5.77 -18.51
N ARG A 94 3.03 -4.63 -18.29
CA ARG A 94 3.69 -3.32 -18.28
C ARG A 94 4.55 -3.13 -17.04
N ASP A 95 4.02 -3.46 -15.86
CA ASP A 95 4.53 -2.95 -14.59
C ASP A 95 5.43 -3.92 -13.84
N TRP A 96 5.42 -5.21 -14.20
CA TRP A 96 6.09 -6.29 -13.45
C TRP A 96 7.56 -6.01 -13.15
N LYS A 97 8.32 -5.58 -14.14
CA LYS A 97 9.77 -5.36 -14.00
C LYS A 97 10.07 -4.21 -13.04
N GLU A 98 9.40 -3.08 -13.25
CA GLU A 98 9.60 -1.88 -12.44
C GLU A 98 9.08 -2.06 -11.01
N TYR A 99 7.93 -2.69 -10.88
CA TYR A 99 7.37 -3.06 -9.58
C TYR A 99 8.37 -3.91 -8.77
N ASN A 100 8.93 -4.96 -9.35
CA ASN A 100 9.90 -5.80 -8.64
C ASN A 100 11.18 -5.04 -8.27
N ARG A 101 11.64 -4.14 -9.12
CA ARG A 101 12.80 -3.29 -8.84
C ARG A 101 12.55 -2.45 -7.59
N VAL A 102 11.42 -1.76 -7.54
CA VAL A 102 11.06 -0.91 -6.40
C VAL A 102 10.78 -1.73 -5.15
N TYR A 103 10.08 -2.86 -5.28
CA TYR A 103 9.81 -3.77 -4.17
C TYR A 103 11.10 -4.22 -3.47
N ALA A 104 12.15 -4.54 -4.26
CA ALA A 104 13.44 -4.97 -3.72
C ALA A 104 14.18 -3.87 -2.94
N GLU A 105 13.86 -2.60 -3.15
CA GLU A 105 14.40 -1.51 -2.32
C GLU A 105 13.78 -1.50 -0.92
N PHE A 106 12.48 -1.82 -0.80
CA PHE A 106 11.77 -1.90 0.47
C PHE A 106 12.00 -3.22 1.21
N PHE A 107 12.21 -4.30 0.46
CA PHE A 107 12.48 -5.64 0.96
C PHE A 107 13.75 -6.20 0.28
N PRO A 108 14.95 -5.77 0.72
CA PRO A 108 16.19 -6.14 0.05
C PRO A 108 16.41 -7.65 0.04
N PRO A 109 16.81 -8.23 -1.11
CA PRO A 109 17.19 -9.65 -1.18
C PRO A 109 18.28 -9.98 -0.14
N GLY A 110 18.09 -11.09 0.59
CA GLY A 110 19.00 -11.46 1.69
C GLY A 110 18.72 -10.73 3.01
N GLY A 111 17.69 -9.89 3.07
CA GLY A 111 17.19 -9.31 4.33
C GLY A 111 16.75 -10.40 5.32
N VAL A 112 16.96 -10.13 6.61
CA VAL A 112 16.71 -11.10 7.70
C VAL A 112 15.21 -11.42 7.84
N THR A 113 14.34 -10.48 7.46
CA THR A 113 12.89 -10.58 7.64
C THR A 113 12.16 -10.26 6.32
N LEU A 114 12.22 -11.20 5.37
CA LEU A 114 11.40 -11.08 4.17
C LEU A 114 9.99 -11.58 4.45
N PRO A 115 8.94 -10.80 4.11
CA PRO A 115 7.56 -11.27 4.19
C PRO A 115 7.29 -12.31 3.09
N THR A 116 6.24 -13.10 3.27
CA THR A 116 5.62 -13.81 2.15
C THR A 116 4.97 -12.80 1.21
N ARG A 117 4.92 -13.12 -0.10
CA ARG A 117 4.36 -12.22 -1.10
C ARG A 117 3.51 -12.97 -2.12
N THR A 118 2.37 -12.39 -2.45
CA THR A 118 1.56 -12.78 -3.60
C THR A 118 1.29 -11.54 -4.46
N THR A 119 1.48 -11.67 -5.77
CA THR A 119 1.17 -10.61 -6.73
C THR A 119 0.21 -11.14 -7.78
N VAL A 120 -0.88 -10.42 -8.02
CA VAL A 120 -1.89 -10.77 -9.02
C VAL A 120 -2.27 -9.55 -9.85
N GLU A 121 -2.69 -9.79 -11.09
CA GLU A 121 -3.36 -8.79 -11.91
C GLU A 121 -4.85 -8.79 -11.62
N VAL A 122 -5.44 -7.62 -11.57
CA VAL A 122 -6.89 -7.40 -11.42
C VAL A 122 -7.39 -6.49 -12.53
N SER A 123 -8.66 -6.62 -12.89
CA SER A 123 -9.26 -5.84 -13.98
C SER A 123 -9.40 -4.36 -13.65
N ALA A 124 -9.57 -4.00 -12.38
CA ALA A 124 -9.69 -2.63 -11.91
C ALA A 124 -9.46 -2.55 -10.40
N LEU A 125 -9.16 -1.36 -9.92
CA LEU A 125 -9.06 -1.02 -8.49
C LEU A 125 -10.04 0.11 -8.14
N PRO A 126 -10.51 0.18 -6.88
CA PRO A 126 -11.44 1.22 -6.46
C PRO A 126 -10.80 2.61 -6.55
N THR A 127 -11.49 3.55 -7.18
CA THR A 127 -11.02 4.95 -7.32
C THR A 127 -11.82 5.95 -6.50
N GLY A 128 -13.03 5.57 -6.07
CA GLY A 128 -13.93 6.47 -5.36
C GLY A 128 -14.32 7.72 -6.16
N GLY A 129 -14.30 7.63 -7.50
CA GLY A 129 -14.56 8.76 -8.39
C GLY A 129 -13.36 9.68 -8.62
N ASN A 130 -12.19 9.32 -8.10
CA ASN A 130 -10.92 10.03 -8.30
C ASN A 130 -10.16 9.45 -9.51
N THR A 131 -8.94 9.97 -9.72
CA THR A 131 -8.00 9.43 -10.72
C THR A 131 -7.78 7.93 -10.50
N PRO A 132 -7.77 7.11 -11.56
CA PRO A 132 -7.47 5.69 -11.47
C PRO A 132 -6.12 5.41 -10.80
N ILE A 133 -6.06 4.34 -10.03
CA ILE A 133 -4.83 3.80 -9.46
C ILE A 133 -4.50 2.46 -10.13
N HIS A 134 -3.22 2.10 -10.14
CA HIS A 134 -2.73 0.92 -10.87
C HIS A 134 -2.10 -0.13 -9.96
N VAL A 135 -1.97 0.18 -8.68
CA VAL A 135 -1.50 -0.74 -7.66
C VAL A 135 -2.23 -0.52 -6.34
N GLU A 136 -2.47 -1.61 -5.63
CA GLU A 136 -2.93 -1.62 -4.25
C GLU A 136 -2.15 -2.71 -3.50
N VAL A 137 -1.84 -2.46 -2.25
CA VAL A 137 -1.15 -3.42 -1.40
C VAL A 137 -1.97 -3.75 -0.17
N LYS A 138 -1.93 -5.01 0.24
CA LYS A 138 -2.50 -5.48 1.51
C LYS A 138 -1.41 -6.11 2.34
N VAL A 139 -1.31 -5.71 3.61
CA VAL A 139 -0.23 -6.11 4.50
C VAL A 139 -0.81 -6.74 5.76
N VAL A 140 -0.13 -7.78 6.24
CA VAL A 140 -0.30 -8.33 7.58
C VAL A 140 1.02 -8.18 8.32
N ALA A 141 0.99 -7.67 9.55
CA ALA A 141 2.16 -7.51 10.40
C ALA A 141 1.98 -8.26 11.73
N ALA A 142 3.07 -8.72 12.31
CA ALA A 142 3.10 -9.24 13.67
C ALA A 142 3.18 -8.05 14.65
N VAL A 143 2.27 -8.02 15.62
CA VAL A 143 2.33 -7.00 16.67
C VAL A 143 3.35 -7.46 17.70
N PRO A 144 4.42 -6.68 17.94
CA PRO A 144 5.41 -7.08 18.95
C PRO A 144 4.75 -7.18 20.32
N GLU A 145 5.04 -8.26 21.04
CA GLU A 145 4.80 -8.29 22.48
C GLU A 145 5.60 -7.15 23.07
N THR A 146 4.99 -6.40 24.00
CA THR A 146 5.54 -5.16 24.58
C THR A 146 7.07 -5.20 24.68
N ARG A 147 7.70 -4.38 23.84
CA ARG A 147 9.16 -4.19 23.93
C ARG A 147 9.48 -3.49 25.24
N PRO A 148 10.48 -3.99 26.00
CA PRO A 148 10.93 -3.32 27.20
C PRO A 148 11.45 -1.92 26.90
#